data_2772ad8d877616fef1af33c6631ff7b5
#
_entry.id   2772ad8d877616fef1af33c6631ff7b5
#
_cell.length_a   1.000
_cell.length_b   1.000
_cell.length_c   1.000
_cell.angle_alpha   90.00
_cell.angle_beta   90.00
_cell.angle_gamma   90.00
#
_symmetry.space_group_name_H-M   'P 1'
#
loop_
_entity.id
_entity.type
_entity.pdbx_description
1 polymer ?
#
loop_
_entity_poly.entity_id
_entity_poly.type
_entity_poly.pdbx_seq_one_letter_code
_entity_poly.pdbx_strand_id
1 'polypeptide(L)'
;MPIISILIFTLNDRIRQAANVLLPPHEDICYVVSFQYTDDIFLTMVPDVLRSRADVTLLPLPQTGISANRNNALKHCATHLAIIADDDAQYHLADVQRIIHTFNSHPEVDIACFQAFTKAGEPLRPYANHDFEYHHRPRGTYFCSLEIALRIDLCLPAFDTRFGLGAPYLSCGEEEVFLHQASRYGLHVHYYPIKICTIPDLHTTGRRFFCDKRVRRSKGAVFYMLHSAPMALLRILYTAATIRLPEAVDIGKEPMSPSSIWKL
;
A
#
# COMPACT_ATOMS: atom_id res chain seq x y z
N MET A 1 -12.24 -23.54 -4.49
CA MET A 1 -11.21 -22.62 -4.99
C MET A 1 -11.05 -21.51 -3.96
N PRO A 2 -9.84 -21.02 -3.67
CA PRO A 2 -9.64 -19.88 -2.77
C PRO A 2 -10.46 -18.67 -3.19
N ILE A 3 -10.93 -17.90 -2.22
CA ILE A 3 -11.76 -16.71 -2.43
C ILE A 3 -10.88 -15.47 -2.54
N ILE A 4 -9.79 -15.43 -1.75
CA ILE A 4 -8.93 -14.25 -1.62
C ILE A 4 -7.44 -14.62 -1.71
N SER A 5 -6.67 -13.77 -2.42
CA SER A 5 -5.21 -13.83 -2.44
C SER A 5 -4.60 -12.76 -1.57
N ILE A 6 -3.59 -13.11 -0.79
CA ILE A 6 -2.71 -12.12 -0.15
C ILE A 6 -1.51 -11.93 -1.09
N LEU A 7 -1.41 -10.73 -1.67
CA LEU A 7 -0.34 -10.36 -2.61
C LEU A 7 0.83 -9.77 -1.82
N ILE A 8 1.92 -10.51 -1.70
CA ILE A 8 3.09 -10.14 -0.92
C ILE A 8 4.17 -9.61 -1.85
N PHE A 9 4.69 -8.42 -1.54
CA PHE A 9 5.73 -7.76 -2.32
C PHE A 9 7.02 -7.69 -1.52
N THR A 10 8.11 -8.18 -2.10
CA THR A 10 9.38 -8.25 -1.41
C THR A 10 10.55 -8.01 -2.38
N LEU A 11 11.70 -7.62 -1.84
CA LEU A 11 12.91 -7.30 -2.60
C LEU A 11 14.14 -7.88 -1.91
N ASN A 12 14.99 -8.56 -2.67
CA ASN A 12 16.30 -9.07 -2.24
C ASN A 12 16.20 -9.97 -0.99
N ASP A 13 17.03 -9.72 0.02
CA ASP A 13 17.10 -10.48 1.27
C ASP A 13 15.83 -10.41 2.13
N ARG A 14 14.95 -9.42 1.89
CA ARG A 14 13.66 -9.31 2.57
C ARG A 14 12.72 -10.48 2.26
N ILE A 15 12.97 -11.26 1.19
CA ILE A 15 12.23 -12.50 0.90
C ILE A 15 12.18 -13.45 2.11
N ARG A 16 13.18 -13.44 2.98
CA ARG A 16 13.24 -14.27 4.19
C ARG A 16 12.09 -14.00 5.14
N GLN A 17 11.64 -12.74 5.26
CA GLN A 17 10.56 -12.37 6.16
C GLN A 17 9.17 -12.54 5.54
N ALA A 18 9.05 -12.61 4.21
CA ALA A 18 7.77 -12.79 3.54
C ALA A 18 7.04 -14.07 3.99
N ALA A 19 7.78 -15.09 4.44
CA ALA A 19 7.22 -16.30 5.03
C ALA A 19 6.41 -16.04 6.32
N ASN A 20 6.68 -14.95 7.04
CA ASN A 20 5.99 -14.60 8.27
C ASN A 20 4.59 -14.01 8.03
N VAL A 21 4.27 -13.65 6.80
CA VAL A 21 2.95 -13.17 6.39
C VAL A 21 1.97 -14.33 6.22
N LEU A 22 2.49 -15.55 5.99
CA LEU A 22 1.67 -16.71 5.72
C LEU A 22 0.91 -17.15 7.00
N LEU A 23 -0.40 -17.26 6.87
CA LEU A 23 -1.25 -17.93 7.85
C LEU A 23 -1.11 -19.47 7.74
N PRO A 24 -1.58 -20.25 8.73
CA PRO A 24 -1.81 -21.67 8.53
C PRO A 24 -2.64 -21.89 7.25
N PRO A 25 -2.43 -23.00 6.50
CA PRO A 25 -3.21 -23.26 5.29
C PRO A 25 -4.71 -23.19 5.53
N HIS A 26 -5.42 -22.52 4.63
CA HIS A 26 -6.87 -22.32 4.70
C HIS A 26 -7.48 -22.38 3.30
N GLU A 27 -8.64 -23.05 3.16
CA GLU A 27 -9.26 -23.31 1.85
C GLU A 27 -9.65 -22.03 1.07
N ASP A 28 -9.95 -20.94 1.77
CA ASP A 28 -10.34 -19.67 1.17
C ASP A 28 -9.17 -18.76 0.82
N ILE A 29 -7.95 -19.07 1.26
CA ILE A 29 -6.79 -18.15 1.18
C ILE A 29 -5.67 -18.78 0.34
N CYS A 30 -5.14 -18.01 -0.59
CA CYS A 30 -3.88 -18.32 -1.24
C CYS A 30 -2.97 -17.09 -1.28
N TYR A 31 -1.75 -17.27 -1.76
CA TYR A 31 -0.71 -16.25 -1.73
C TYR A 31 -0.06 -16.10 -3.10
N VAL A 32 0.18 -14.85 -3.49
CA VAL A 32 1.05 -14.52 -4.62
C VAL A 32 2.22 -13.72 -4.08
N VAL A 33 3.40 -14.30 -4.08
CA VAL A 33 4.63 -13.65 -3.61
C VAL A 33 5.40 -13.14 -4.82
N SER A 34 5.31 -11.85 -5.11
CA SER A 34 6.08 -11.22 -6.18
C SER A 34 7.42 -10.76 -5.61
N PHE A 35 8.46 -11.48 -5.97
CA PHE A 35 9.79 -11.37 -5.42
C PHE A 35 10.75 -10.69 -6.40
N GLN A 36 11.05 -9.43 -6.17
CA GLN A 36 12.06 -8.70 -6.93
C GLN A 36 13.47 -8.98 -6.40
N TYR A 37 14.42 -9.08 -7.30
CA TYR A 37 15.83 -9.25 -6.93
C TYR A 37 16.76 -8.55 -7.93
N THR A 38 17.90 -8.09 -7.41
CA THR A 38 18.94 -7.39 -8.17
C THR A 38 20.17 -8.26 -8.47
N ASP A 39 20.25 -9.42 -7.83
CA ASP A 39 21.31 -10.40 -7.98
C ASP A 39 20.77 -11.80 -7.72
N ASP A 40 21.17 -12.78 -8.50
CA ASP A 40 20.70 -14.17 -8.41
C ASP A 40 21.03 -14.84 -7.06
N ILE A 41 21.99 -14.30 -6.30
CA ILE A 41 22.28 -14.76 -4.94
C ILE A 41 21.04 -14.72 -4.05
N PHE A 42 20.14 -13.75 -4.26
CA PHE A 42 18.92 -13.63 -3.48
C PHE A 42 17.89 -14.75 -3.75
N LEU A 43 17.98 -15.43 -4.89
CA LEU A 43 17.17 -16.61 -5.17
C LEU A 43 17.48 -17.76 -4.20
N THR A 44 18.72 -17.85 -3.70
CA THR A 44 19.12 -18.86 -2.71
C THR A 44 18.56 -18.56 -1.32
N MET A 45 18.07 -17.35 -1.07
CA MET A 45 17.55 -16.91 0.21
C MET A 45 16.05 -17.14 0.40
N VAL A 46 15.38 -17.63 -0.65
CA VAL A 46 13.93 -17.92 -0.61
C VAL A 46 13.67 -19.08 0.38
N PRO A 47 12.86 -18.85 1.43
CA PRO A 47 12.49 -19.91 2.37
C PRO A 47 11.80 -21.09 1.68
N ASP A 48 12.09 -22.32 2.12
CA ASP A 48 11.50 -23.54 1.55
C ASP A 48 9.96 -23.53 1.65
N VAL A 49 9.40 -22.96 2.70
CA VAL A 49 7.94 -22.86 2.85
C VAL A 49 7.28 -22.08 1.73
N LEU A 50 7.94 -21.07 1.15
CA LEU A 50 7.41 -20.32 0.00
C LEU A 50 7.49 -21.12 -1.32
N ARG A 51 8.34 -22.14 -1.37
CA ARG A 51 8.49 -23.02 -2.54
C ARG A 51 7.60 -24.26 -2.49
N SER A 52 7.34 -24.75 -1.27
CA SER A 52 6.71 -26.06 -1.06
C SER A 52 5.20 -25.99 -0.77
N ARG A 53 4.68 -24.88 -0.29
CA ARG A 53 3.24 -24.75 0.00
C ARG A 53 2.43 -24.66 -1.30
N ALA A 54 1.41 -25.49 -1.41
CA ALA A 54 0.55 -25.58 -2.60
C ALA A 54 -0.35 -24.33 -2.79
N ASP A 55 -0.59 -23.57 -1.72
CA ASP A 55 -1.37 -22.33 -1.72
C ASP A 55 -0.51 -21.08 -1.97
N VAL A 56 0.79 -21.23 -2.26
CA VAL A 56 1.72 -20.13 -2.53
C VAL A 56 2.19 -20.18 -4.00
N THR A 57 1.98 -19.10 -4.72
CA THR A 57 2.58 -18.85 -6.04
C THR A 57 3.74 -17.87 -5.88
N LEU A 58 4.97 -18.36 -6.08
CA LEU A 58 6.18 -17.53 -6.03
C LEU A 58 6.53 -17.04 -7.43
N LEU A 59 6.69 -15.73 -7.60
CA LEU A 59 6.98 -15.06 -8.87
C LEU A 59 8.32 -14.30 -8.77
N PRO A 60 9.47 -14.90 -9.09
CA PRO A 60 10.75 -14.20 -9.17
C PRO A 60 10.74 -13.18 -10.31
N LEU A 61 11.25 -11.97 -10.05
CA LEU A 61 11.23 -10.85 -10.98
C LEU A 61 12.58 -10.10 -10.94
N PRO A 62 13.47 -10.23 -11.96
CA PRO A 62 14.81 -9.63 -11.97
C PRO A 62 14.76 -8.13 -12.30
N GLN A 63 14.06 -7.35 -11.50
CA GLN A 63 13.94 -5.88 -11.64
C GLN A 63 13.61 -5.24 -10.29
N THR A 64 13.61 -3.91 -10.24
CA THR A 64 13.22 -3.13 -9.07
C THR A 64 12.03 -2.23 -9.37
N GLY A 65 11.37 -1.75 -8.31
CA GLY A 65 10.23 -0.83 -8.39
C GLY A 65 8.94 -1.45 -7.87
N ILE A 66 8.46 -0.91 -6.74
CA ILE A 66 7.29 -1.46 -6.03
C ILE A 66 6.03 -1.48 -6.90
N SER A 67 5.79 -0.46 -7.72
CA SER A 67 4.63 -0.41 -8.62
C SER A 67 4.68 -1.52 -9.68
N ALA A 68 5.87 -1.79 -10.25
CA ALA A 68 6.05 -2.91 -11.17
C ALA A 68 5.84 -4.26 -10.46
N ASN A 69 6.28 -4.38 -9.22
CA ASN A 69 6.09 -5.56 -8.38
C ASN A 69 4.60 -5.84 -8.13
N ARG A 70 3.85 -4.80 -7.76
CA ARG A 70 2.39 -4.89 -7.55
C ARG A 70 1.64 -5.28 -8.83
N ASN A 71 1.99 -4.65 -9.96
CA ASN A 71 1.39 -5.00 -11.25
C ASN A 71 1.66 -6.44 -11.64
N ASN A 72 2.87 -6.96 -11.34
CA ASN A 72 3.19 -8.36 -11.59
C ASN A 72 2.31 -9.31 -10.78
N ALA A 73 2.14 -9.06 -9.48
CA ALA A 73 1.29 -9.90 -8.64
C ALA A 73 -0.19 -9.84 -9.05
N LEU A 74 -0.71 -8.63 -9.32
CA LEU A 74 -2.09 -8.44 -9.79
C LEU A 74 -2.39 -9.24 -11.06
N LYS A 75 -1.45 -9.25 -12.01
CA LYS A 75 -1.58 -10.02 -13.26
C LYS A 75 -1.67 -11.53 -13.05
N HIS A 76 -1.10 -12.05 -11.97
CA HIS A 76 -1.05 -13.48 -11.65
C HIS A 76 -2.03 -13.87 -10.54
N CYS A 77 -2.82 -12.96 -10.04
CA CYS A 77 -3.86 -13.23 -9.06
C CYS A 77 -5.03 -13.97 -9.72
N ALA A 78 -5.37 -15.16 -9.21
CA ALA A 78 -6.41 -16.02 -9.77
C ALA A 78 -7.70 -16.06 -8.94
N THR A 79 -7.78 -15.30 -7.84
CA THR A 79 -8.96 -15.22 -6.97
C THR A 79 -9.80 -13.99 -7.28
N HIS A 80 -11.06 -13.97 -6.79
CA HIS A 80 -11.96 -12.82 -6.96
C HIS A 80 -11.53 -11.61 -6.13
N LEU A 81 -10.93 -11.85 -4.95
CA LEU A 81 -10.48 -10.81 -4.03
C LEU A 81 -8.97 -10.87 -3.85
N ALA A 82 -8.36 -9.72 -3.59
CA ALA A 82 -6.95 -9.62 -3.20
C ALA A 82 -6.73 -8.59 -2.11
N ILE A 83 -5.73 -8.86 -1.25
CA ILE A 83 -5.17 -7.93 -0.28
C ILE A 83 -3.78 -7.55 -0.76
N ILE A 84 -3.45 -6.26 -0.76
CA ILE A 84 -2.10 -5.78 -1.02
C ILE A 84 -1.32 -5.82 0.29
N ALA A 85 -0.25 -6.62 0.37
CA ALA A 85 0.50 -6.85 1.60
C ALA A 85 1.99 -6.55 1.45
N ASP A 86 2.57 -5.84 2.41
CA ASP A 86 4.02 -5.74 2.53
C ASP A 86 4.59 -7.01 3.17
N ASP A 87 5.86 -7.32 2.96
CA ASP A 87 6.53 -8.54 3.42
C ASP A 87 6.74 -8.62 4.94
N ASP A 88 6.38 -7.58 5.69
CA ASP A 88 6.41 -7.50 7.14
C ASP A 88 5.02 -7.31 7.79
N ALA A 89 3.96 -7.27 6.98
CA ALA A 89 2.59 -7.20 7.47
C ALA A 89 2.17 -8.51 8.15
N GLN A 90 1.36 -8.42 9.19
CA GLN A 90 0.80 -9.57 9.89
C GLN A 90 -0.72 -9.51 9.87
N TYR A 91 -1.32 -10.59 9.42
CA TYR A 91 -2.77 -10.79 9.37
C TYR A 91 -3.17 -11.89 10.36
N HIS A 92 -4.39 -11.83 10.86
CA HIS A 92 -5.04 -12.97 11.50
C HIS A 92 -6.14 -13.49 10.57
N LEU A 93 -6.49 -14.77 10.71
CA LEU A 93 -7.57 -15.37 9.92
C LEU A 93 -8.88 -14.56 10.03
N ALA A 94 -9.21 -14.10 11.24
CA ALA A 94 -10.38 -13.27 11.49
C ALA A 94 -10.35 -11.92 10.74
N ASP A 95 -9.15 -11.35 10.50
CA ASP A 95 -8.99 -10.11 9.73
C ASP A 95 -9.32 -10.36 8.26
N VAL A 96 -8.80 -11.45 7.69
CA VAL A 96 -9.07 -11.84 6.30
C VAL A 96 -10.56 -12.17 6.11
N GLN A 97 -11.16 -12.87 7.07
CA GLN A 97 -12.61 -13.17 7.05
C GLN A 97 -13.46 -11.89 7.09
N ARG A 98 -13.05 -10.87 7.87
CA ARG A 98 -13.75 -9.57 7.88
C ARG A 98 -13.67 -8.87 6.52
N ILE A 99 -12.54 -8.94 5.82
CA ILE A 99 -12.41 -8.41 4.47
C ILE A 99 -13.38 -9.12 3.52
N ILE A 100 -13.39 -10.45 3.50
CA ILE A 100 -14.31 -11.24 2.68
C ILE A 100 -15.77 -10.88 2.99
N HIS A 101 -16.11 -10.80 4.29
CA HIS A 101 -17.44 -10.41 4.72
C HIS A 101 -17.84 -9.00 4.24
N THR A 102 -16.92 -8.04 4.31
CA THR A 102 -17.15 -6.67 3.83
C THR A 102 -17.53 -6.68 2.35
N PHE A 103 -16.77 -7.35 1.50
CA PHE A 103 -17.08 -7.44 0.08
C PHE A 103 -18.39 -8.21 -0.22
N ASN A 104 -18.72 -9.21 0.57
CA ASN A 104 -19.99 -9.94 0.43
C ASN A 104 -21.18 -9.09 0.83
N SER A 105 -21.04 -8.27 1.87
CA SER A 105 -22.10 -7.36 2.36
C SER A 105 -22.25 -6.12 1.48
N HIS A 106 -21.22 -5.75 0.72
CA HIS A 106 -21.16 -4.57 -0.14
C HIS A 106 -20.73 -4.97 -1.55
N PRO A 107 -21.61 -5.64 -2.32
CA PRO A 107 -21.27 -6.12 -3.67
C PRO A 107 -20.96 -4.99 -4.66
N GLU A 108 -21.41 -3.77 -4.38
CA GLU A 108 -21.13 -2.57 -5.17
C GLU A 108 -19.69 -2.04 -4.99
N VAL A 109 -18.97 -2.44 -3.92
CA VAL A 109 -17.64 -1.96 -3.63
C VAL A 109 -16.59 -2.75 -4.42
N ASP A 110 -15.78 -2.06 -5.17
CA ASP A 110 -14.71 -2.61 -6.01
C ASP A 110 -13.36 -2.63 -5.29
N ILE A 111 -13.07 -1.55 -4.55
CA ILE A 111 -11.85 -1.40 -3.75
C ILE A 111 -12.25 -0.94 -2.35
N ALA A 112 -11.84 -1.68 -1.35
CA ALA A 112 -12.04 -1.35 0.05
C ALA A 112 -10.72 -0.91 0.70
N CYS A 113 -10.78 0.22 1.41
CA CYS A 113 -9.69 0.71 2.24
C CYS A 113 -10.03 0.46 3.72
N PHE A 114 -9.03 0.08 4.51
CA PHE A 114 -9.18 -0.37 5.88
C PHE A 114 -8.18 0.34 6.81
N GLN A 115 -7.99 -0.20 7.99
CA GLN A 115 -7.04 0.31 8.99
C GLN A 115 -5.91 -0.69 9.25
N ALA A 116 -4.71 -0.16 9.46
CA ALA A 116 -3.55 -0.89 9.92
C ALA A 116 -3.05 -0.34 11.26
N PHE A 117 -2.48 -1.21 12.07
CA PHE A 117 -2.00 -0.87 13.40
C PHE A 117 -0.58 -1.38 13.62
N THR A 118 0.13 -0.80 14.57
CA THR A 118 1.39 -1.37 15.04
C THR A 118 1.14 -2.56 15.96
N LYS A 119 2.19 -3.35 16.23
CA LYS A 119 2.14 -4.41 17.27
C LYS A 119 1.83 -3.87 18.66
N ALA A 120 2.14 -2.60 18.93
CA ALA A 120 1.79 -1.92 20.18
C ALA A 120 0.31 -1.52 20.26
N GLY A 121 -0.47 -1.74 19.20
CA GLY A 121 -1.90 -1.40 19.15
C GLY A 121 -2.17 0.04 18.75
N GLU A 122 -1.18 0.79 18.30
CA GLU A 122 -1.35 2.16 17.82
C GLU A 122 -1.76 2.17 16.35
N PRO A 123 -2.70 3.04 15.94
CA PRO A 123 -3.08 3.18 14.55
C PRO A 123 -1.91 3.74 13.72
N LEU A 124 -1.74 3.25 12.50
CA LEU A 124 -0.70 3.72 11.57
C LEU A 124 -0.80 5.24 11.32
N ARG A 125 -1.99 5.78 11.43
CA ARG A 125 -2.34 7.21 11.31
C ARG A 125 -3.67 7.50 12.01
N PRO A 126 -4.06 8.76 12.19
CA PRO A 126 -5.42 9.10 12.56
C PRO A 126 -6.39 8.64 11.49
N TYR A 127 -7.27 7.70 11.82
CA TYR A 127 -8.33 7.23 10.95
C TYR A 127 -9.66 7.89 11.30
N ALA A 128 -10.56 8.02 10.32
CA ALA A 128 -11.95 8.35 10.59
C ALA A 128 -12.63 7.16 11.32
N ASN A 129 -13.58 7.47 12.19
CA ASN A 129 -14.36 6.48 12.93
C ASN A 129 -15.67 6.07 12.23
N HIS A 130 -15.91 6.55 11.03
CA HIS A 130 -17.04 6.24 10.16
C HIS A 130 -16.53 5.89 8.76
N ASP A 131 -17.29 5.12 8.03
CA ASP A 131 -17.04 4.76 6.65
C ASP A 131 -17.34 5.94 5.71
N PHE A 132 -16.74 5.92 4.53
CA PHE A 132 -16.98 6.93 3.49
C PHE A 132 -16.55 6.46 2.10
N GLU A 133 -17.19 6.98 1.08
CA GLU A 133 -16.71 6.88 -0.29
C GLU A 133 -15.45 7.73 -0.51
N TYR A 134 -14.55 7.26 -1.33
CA TYR A 134 -13.25 7.91 -1.60
C TYR A 134 -13.38 9.37 -2.05
N HIS A 135 -14.44 9.70 -2.80
CA HIS A 135 -14.72 11.08 -3.24
C HIS A 135 -15.08 12.01 -2.09
N HIS A 136 -15.69 11.48 -1.03
CA HIS A 136 -16.12 12.23 0.15
C HIS A 136 -15.13 12.14 1.31
N ARG A 137 -13.92 11.62 1.06
CA ARG A 137 -12.92 11.43 2.11
C ARG A 137 -12.58 12.74 2.83
N PRO A 138 -12.38 12.71 4.15
CA PRO A 138 -11.89 13.84 4.92
C PRO A 138 -10.55 14.37 4.36
N ARG A 139 -10.32 15.67 4.49
CA ARG A 139 -9.05 16.28 4.06
C ARG A 139 -7.87 15.62 4.75
N GLY A 140 -6.82 15.33 4.00
CA GLY A 140 -5.62 14.69 4.51
C GLY A 140 -5.70 13.18 4.65
N THR A 141 -6.82 12.55 4.26
CA THR A 141 -6.93 11.09 4.19
C THR A 141 -6.11 10.55 3.02
N TYR A 142 -5.28 9.56 3.32
CA TYR A 142 -4.54 8.75 2.35
C TYR A 142 -4.43 7.32 2.88
N PHE A 143 -4.14 6.37 1.99
CA PHE A 143 -4.02 4.95 2.32
C PHE A 143 -2.67 4.42 1.84
N CYS A 144 -2.10 3.47 2.60
CA CYS A 144 -0.95 2.66 2.19
C CYS A 144 -1.43 1.35 1.59
N SER A 145 -0.54 0.66 0.89
CA SER A 145 -0.80 -0.63 0.26
C SER A 145 -1.51 -1.63 1.16
N LEU A 146 -0.98 -1.85 2.35
CA LEU A 146 -1.45 -2.86 3.31
C LEU A 146 -2.86 -2.56 3.91
N GLU A 147 -3.44 -1.42 3.58
CA GLU A 147 -4.80 -1.02 3.95
C GLU A 147 -5.80 -1.29 2.82
N ILE A 148 -5.34 -1.79 1.66
CA ILE A 148 -6.14 -1.90 0.44
C ILE A 148 -6.44 -3.36 0.13
N ALA A 149 -7.73 -3.66 -0.04
CA ALA A 149 -8.20 -4.89 -0.67
C ALA A 149 -9.09 -4.54 -1.87
N LEU A 150 -9.15 -5.45 -2.86
CA LEU A 150 -9.78 -5.14 -4.14
C LEU A 150 -10.38 -6.39 -4.81
N ARG A 151 -11.37 -6.19 -5.68
CA ARG A 151 -11.86 -7.19 -6.62
C ARG A 151 -10.93 -7.25 -7.82
N ILE A 152 -10.59 -8.47 -8.25
CA ILE A 152 -9.66 -8.70 -9.37
C ILE A 152 -10.37 -8.80 -10.70
N ASP A 153 -11.64 -9.20 -10.72
CA ASP A 153 -12.43 -9.47 -11.93
C ASP A 153 -12.76 -8.19 -12.74
N LEU A 154 -12.21 -7.05 -12.33
CA LEU A 154 -12.49 -5.73 -12.86
C LEU A 154 -11.34 -5.20 -13.71
N CYS A 155 -11.63 -4.22 -14.55
CA CYS A 155 -10.60 -3.49 -15.26
C CYS A 155 -9.91 -2.49 -14.32
N LEU A 156 -9.03 -3.01 -13.46
CA LEU A 156 -8.26 -2.19 -12.52
C LEU A 156 -7.22 -1.35 -13.27
N PRO A 157 -6.94 -0.10 -12.85
CA PRO A 157 -5.78 0.62 -13.34
C PRO A 157 -4.49 -0.10 -12.89
N ALA A 158 -3.44 0.02 -13.68
CA ALA A 158 -2.13 -0.40 -13.24
C ALA A 158 -1.55 0.62 -12.24
N PHE A 159 -0.75 0.17 -11.28
CA PHE A 159 0.12 1.06 -10.52
C PHE A 159 1.08 1.77 -11.44
N ASP A 160 1.16 3.09 -11.35
CA ASP A 160 2.04 3.90 -12.20
C ASP A 160 3.50 3.69 -11.79
N THR A 161 4.28 3.05 -12.66
CA THR A 161 5.68 2.69 -12.41
C THR A 161 6.63 3.88 -12.26
N ARG A 162 6.17 5.10 -12.54
CA ARG A 162 6.92 6.31 -12.27
C ARG A 162 6.99 6.65 -10.78
N PHE A 163 6.05 6.07 -9.96
CA PHE A 163 5.91 6.30 -8.53
C PHE A 163 6.31 5.06 -7.72
N GLY A 164 6.71 5.30 -6.47
CA GLY A 164 6.97 4.27 -5.47
C GLY A 164 8.45 3.97 -5.26
N LEU A 165 8.73 3.16 -4.25
CA LEU A 165 10.10 2.73 -3.92
C LEU A 165 10.73 2.02 -5.12
N GLY A 166 11.97 2.38 -5.44
CA GLY A 166 12.69 1.87 -6.61
C GLY A 166 12.42 2.62 -7.91
N ALA A 167 11.45 3.53 -7.97
CA ALA A 167 11.28 4.42 -9.11
C ALA A 167 12.41 5.49 -9.17
N PRO A 168 12.85 5.91 -10.37
CA PRO A 168 14.02 6.79 -10.50
C PRO A 168 13.85 8.16 -9.83
N TYR A 169 12.65 8.72 -9.86
CA TYR A 169 12.43 10.13 -9.48
C TYR A 169 11.37 10.33 -8.39
N LEU A 170 10.34 9.47 -8.33
CA LEU A 170 9.16 9.63 -7.47
C LEU A 170 9.07 8.42 -6.52
N SER A 171 9.55 8.60 -5.30
CA SER A 171 9.75 7.51 -4.35
C SER A 171 8.52 7.10 -3.52
N CYS A 172 7.36 7.70 -3.77
CA CYS A 172 6.10 7.38 -3.06
C CYS A 172 4.89 7.97 -3.80
N GLY A 173 3.68 7.66 -3.31
CA GLY A 173 2.41 8.21 -3.79
C GLY A 173 1.70 7.33 -4.83
N GLU A 174 2.22 6.14 -5.08
CA GLU A 174 1.67 5.18 -6.03
C GLU A 174 0.26 4.72 -5.64
N GLU A 175 -0.02 4.55 -4.35
CA GLU A 175 -1.36 4.16 -3.88
C GLU A 175 -2.38 5.28 -4.09
N GLU A 176 -1.99 6.53 -3.82
CA GLU A 176 -2.89 7.68 -4.02
C GLU A 176 -3.24 7.85 -5.50
N VAL A 177 -2.24 7.70 -6.39
CA VAL A 177 -2.44 7.76 -7.84
C VAL A 177 -3.33 6.60 -8.30
N PHE A 178 -3.08 5.38 -7.81
CA PHE A 178 -3.87 4.19 -8.13
C PHE A 178 -5.34 4.36 -7.72
N LEU A 179 -5.61 4.72 -6.46
CA LEU A 179 -6.97 4.90 -5.95
C LEU A 179 -7.71 6.03 -6.68
N HIS A 180 -7.01 7.12 -6.99
CA HIS A 180 -7.58 8.21 -7.76
C HIS A 180 -7.95 7.79 -9.18
N GLN A 181 -7.07 7.05 -9.86
CA GLN A 181 -7.34 6.54 -11.20
C GLN A 181 -8.49 5.54 -11.20
N ALA A 182 -8.51 4.61 -10.23
CA ALA A 182 -9.59 3.65 -10.06
C ALA A 182 -10.96 4.35 -9.92
N SER A 183 -11.02 5.34 -9.04
CA SER A 183 -12.22 6.14 -8.84
C SER A 183 -12.62 6.93 -10.11
N ARG A 184 -11.67 7.46 -10.88
CA ARG A 184 -11.94 8.12 -12.16
C ARG A 184 -12.40 7.16 -13.26
N TYR A 185 -12.05 5.90 -13.19
CA TYR A 185 -12.55 4.85 -14.09
C TYR A 185 -13.94 4.36 -13.70
N GLY A 186 -14.55 4.94 -12.66
CA GLY A 186 -15.89 4.60 -12.20
C GLY A 186 -15.93 3.44 -11.21
N LEU A 187 -14.76 3.00 -10.70
CA LEU A 187 -14.71 1.98 -9.66
C LEU A 187 -15.13 2.59 -8.31
N HIS A 188 -15.95 1.84 -7.57
CA HIS A 188 -16.40 2.21 -6.23
C HIS A 188 -15.33 1.92 -5.18
N VAL A 189 -14.66 2.98 -4.75
CA VAL A 189 -13.63 2.93 -3.70
C VAL A 189 -14.24 3.41 -2.39
N HIS A 190 -14.24 2.55 -1.35
CA HIS A 190 -14.86 2.83 -0.06
C HIS A 190 -13.91 2.53 1.10
N TYR A 191 -13.95 3.34 2.13
CA TYR A 191 -13.20 3.12 3.36
C TYR A 191 -14.10 2.58 4.46
N TYR A 192 -13.62 1.58 5.18
CA TYR A 192 -14.25 1.00 6.35
C TYR A 192 -13.36 1.14 7.59
N PRO A 193 -13.88 1.58 8.74
CA PRO A 193 -13.11 1.72 9.99
C PRO A 193 -12.86 0.36 10.66
N ILE A 194 -12.29 -0.57 9.93
CA ILE A 194 -12.03 -1.95 10.33
C ILE A 194 -10.52 -2.19 10.32
N LYS A 195 -9.95 -2.63 11.45
CA LYS A 195 -8.57 -3.09 11.52
C LYS A 195 -8.44 -4.44 10.82
N ILE A 196 -7.46 -4.54 9.90
CA ILE A 196 -7.22 -5.76 9.12
C ILE A 196 -5.80 -6.32 9.26
N CYS A 197 -4.82 -5.52 9.67
CA CYS A 197 -3.45 -6.00 9.81
C CYS A 197 -2.67 -5.24 10.88
N THR A 198 -1.52 -5.83 11.25
CA THR A 198 -0.51 -5.17 12.08
C THR A 198 0.84 -5.15 11.38
N ILE A 199 1.65 -4.13 11.69
CA ILE A 199 3.02 -3.97 11.21
C ILE A 199 3.99 -3.86 12.41
N PRO A 200 5.27 -4.20 12.24
CA PRO A 200 6.24 -4.13 13.34
C PRO A 200 6.39 -2.72 13.89
N ASP A 201 6.56 -1.73 13.02
CA ASP A 201 6.86 -0.34 13.37
C ASP A 201 6.25 0.67 12.40
N LEU A 202 6.12 1.92 12.85
CA LEU A 202 5.60 3.06 12.07
C LEU A 202 6.64 3.58 11.04
N HIS A 203 7.05 2.78 10.08
CA HIS A 203 7.97 3.20 9.01
C HIS A 203 7.23 3.52 7.72
N THR A 204 6.82 4.77 7.53
CA THR A 204 6.27 5.21 6.25
C THR A 204 7.25 6.12 5.51
N THR A 205 7.36 5.96 4.19
CA THR A 205 8.20 6.82 3.34
C THR A 205 7.80 8.29 3.46
N GLY A 206 6.52 8.57 3.70
CA GLY A 206 6.00 9.93 3.90
C GLY A 206 6.65 10.70 5.05
N ARG A 207 7.14 10.02 6.10
CA ARG A 207 7.89 10.65 7.20
C ARG A 207 9.20 11.30 6.74
N ARG A 208 9.76 10.89 5.59
CA ARG A 208 10.97 11.46 5.00
C ARG A 208 10.72 12.76 4.24
N PHE A 209 9.51 13.31 4.25
CA PHE A 209 9.17 14.51 3.49
C PHE A 209 10.14 15.66 3.76
N PHE A 210 10.54 15.89 5.00
CA PHE A 210 11.43 16.99 5.36
C PHE A 210 12.89 16.77 4.95
N CYS A 211 13.37 15.54 4.89
CA CYS A 211 14.78 15.21 4.64
C CYS A 211 15.06 14.64 3.24
N ASP A 212 14.04 14.14 2.51
CA ASP A 212 14.23 13.52 1.19
C ASP A 212 13.59 14.36 0.07
N LYS A 213 14.43 14.87 -0.83
CA LYS A 213 14.01 15.64 -2.02
C LYS A 213 13.09 14.83 -2.95
N ARG A 214 13.27 13.48 -3.03
CA ARG A 214 12.46 12.62 -3.88
C ARG A 214 11.04 12.51 -3.34
N VAL A 215 10.87 12.43 -2.02
CA VAL A 215 9.56 12.43 -1.36
C VAL A 215 8.82 13.74 -1.64
N ARG A 216 9.51 14.91 -1.51
CA ARG A 216 8.90 16.21 -1.83
C ARG A 216 8.49 16.32 -3.30
N ARG A 217 9.34 15.84 -4.22
CA ARG A 217 9.05 15.79 -5.65
C ARG A 217 7.83 14.90 -5.92
N SER A 218 7.76 13.74 -5.28
CA SER A 218 6.63 12.82 -5.38
C SER A 218 5.32 13.48 -4.96
N LYS A 219 5.33 14.22 -3.84
CA LYS A 219 4.14 14.95 -3.38
C LYS A 219 3.64 15.96 -4.42
N GLY A 220 4.55 16.74 -5.03
CA GLY A 220 4.19 17.66 -6.10
C GLY A 220 3.60 16.94 -7.33
N ALA A 221 4.20 15.81 -7.71
CA ALA A 221 3.69 14.99 -8.81
C ALA A 221 2.31 14.39 -8.50
N VAL A 222 2.09 13.93 -7.27
CA VAL A 222 0.75 13.45 -6.81
C VAL A 222 -0.28 14.57 -6.94
N PHE A 223 0.01 15.78 -6.48
CA PHE A 223 -0.91 16.90 -6.66
C PHE A 223 -1.28 17.15 -8.12
N TYR A 224 -0.29 17.05 -9.02
CA TYR A 224 -0.53 17.19 -10.45
C TYR A 224 -1.40 16.06 -11.04
N MET A 225 -1.24 14.84 -10.54
CA MET A 225 -2.04 13.69 -10.99
C MET A 225 -3.49 13.75 -10.47
N LEU A 226 -3.69 14.28 -9.25
CA LEU A 226 -4.99 14.28 -8.57
C LEU A 226 -5.83 15.52 -8.87
N HIS A 227 -5.25 16.62 -9.34
CA HIS A 227 -5.92 17.91 -9.49
C HIS A 227 -5.67 18.53 -10.88
N SER A 228 -6.47 19.53 -11.24
CA SER A 228 -6.16 20.37 -12.40
C SER A 228 -4.83 21.13 -12.20
N ALA A 229 -4.13 21.45 -13.26
CA ALA A 229 -2.83 22.11 -13.19
C ALA A 229 -2.81 23.40 -12.33
N PRO A 230 -3.80 24.32 -12.40
CA PRO A 230 -3.85 25.48 -11.51
C PRO A 230 -3.99 25.09 -10.02
N MET A 231 -4.84 24.10 -9.71
CA MET A 231 -5.04 23.64 -8.34
C MET A 231 -3.81 22.92 -7.81
N ALA A 232 -3.15 22.10 -8.62
CA ALA A 232 -1.90 21.45 -8.26
C ALA A 232 -0.81 22.47 -7.92
N LEU A 233 -0.65 23.51 -8.74
CA LEU A 233 0.28 24.61 -8.49
C LEU A 233 -0.04 25.34 -7.17
N LEU A 234 -1.31 25.67 -6.95
CA LEU A 234 -1.76 26.33 -5.72
C LEU A 234 -1.41 25.49 -4.47
N ARG A 235 -1.65 24.17 -4.52
CA ARG A 235 -1.31 23.24 -3.43
C ARG A 235 0.18 23.14 -3.21
N ILE A 236 1.00 23.12 -4.26
CA ILE A 236 2.47 23.10 -4.16
C ILE A 236 2.96 24.38 -3.50
N LEU A 237 2.49 25.55 -3.94
CA LEU A 237 2.87 26.84 -3.37
C LEU A 237 2.43 26.98 -1.92
N TYR A 238 1.21 26.57 -1.60
CA TYR A 238 0.71 26.56 -0.23
C TYR A 238 1.55 25.64 0.66
N THR A 239 1.85 24.42 0.21
CA THR A 239 2.71 23.49 0.93
C THR A 239 4.09 24.08 1.17
N ALA A 240 4.71 24.70 0.15
CA ALA A 240 6.02 25.35 0.28
C ALA A 240 6.01 26.53 1.27
N ALA A 241 4.93 27.30 1.31
CA ALA A 241 4.79 28.45 2.19
C ALA A 241 4.50 28.08 3.66
N THR A 242 3.77 26.98 3.88
CA THR A 242 3.33 26.56 5.22
C THR A 242 4.31 25.61 5.90
N ILE A 243 5.08 24.85 5.13
CA ILE A 243 6.11 23.99 5.66
C ILE A 243 7.39 24.82 5.85
N ARG A 244 7.57 25.40 7.03
CA ARG A 244 8.91 25.85 7.44
C ARG A 244 9.79 24.63 7.53
N LEU A 245 10.76 24.51 6.62
CA LEU A 245 11.84 23.54 6.78
C LEU A 245 12.49 23.84 8.14
N PRO A 246 12.59 22.88 9.05
CA PRO A 246 13.27 23.14 10.32
C PRO A 246 14.70 23.60 9.98
N GLU A 247 15.08 24.77 10.48
CA GLU A 247 16.49 25.16 10.53
C GLU A 247 17.21 24.07 11.30
N ALA A 248 18.22 23.44 10.66
CA ALA A 248 19.10 22.38 11.16
C ALA A 248 18.44 21.50 12.25
N VAL A 249 17.92 20.36 11.85
CA VAL A 249 17.29 19.38 12.74
C VAL A 249 18.23 19.05 13.89
N ASP A 250 17.91 19.53 15.07
CA ASP A 250 18.42 19.03 16.33
C ASP A 250 17.91 17.58 16.46
N ILE A 251 18.81 16.61 16.38
CA ILE A 251 18.52 15.18 16.24
C ILE A 251 17.76 14.60 17.45
N GLY A 252 17.35 15.43 18.40
CA GLY A 252 16.68 15.05 19.65
C GLY A 252 15.19 15.41 19.79
N LYS A 253 14.55 16.06 18.81
CA LYS A 253 13.12 16.39 18.90
C LYS A 253 12.28 15.55 17.95
N GLU A 254 11.19 15.00 18.46
CA GLU A 254 10.24 14.18 17.68
C GLU A 254 9.78 14.89 16.40
N PRO A 255 9.84 14.22 15.23
CA PRO A 255 9.39 14.80 13.99
C PRO A 255 7.87 15.03 14.03
N MET A 256 7.42 16.16 13.48
CA MET A 256 5.99 16.46 13.31
C MET A 256 5.24 15.26 12.68
N SER A 257 4.07 14.97 13.22
CA SER A 257 3.24 13.83 12.78
C SER A 257 2.96 13.89 11.27
N PRO A 258 3.04 12.74 10.57
CA PRO A 258 2.72 12.64 9.13
C PRO A 258 1.34 13.18 8.76
N SER A 259 0.38 13.13 9.68
CA SER A 259 -0.99 13.65 9.50
C SER A 259 -1.06 15.14 9.20
N SER A 260 -0.06 15.93 9.63
CA SER A 260 -0.02 17.37 9.33
C SER A 260 0.36 17.68 7.89
N ILE A 261 1.10 16.79 7.23
CA ILE A 261 1.54 16.95 5.84
C ILE A 261 0.40 16.67 4.84
N TRP A 262 -0.53 15.81 5.23
CA TRP A 262 -1.64 15.40 4.36
C TRP A 262 -2.90 16.24 4.55
N LYS A 263 -2.97 17.05 5.58
CA LYS A 263 -4.08 18.00 5.82
C LYS A 263 -4.09 19.19 4.86
N LEU A 264 -3.09 19.30 4.03
CA LEU A 264 -2.93 20.34 3.01
C LEU A 264 -3.43 19.86 1.65
#